data_6e3ec95f520d4cb68977d6be359cf2ef
#
_entry.id   6e3ec95f520d4cb68977d6be359cf2ef
#
_cell.length_a   1.000
_cell.length_b   1.000
_cell.length_c   1.000
_cell.angle_alpha   90.00
_cell.angle_beta   90.00
_cell.angle_gamma   90.00
#
_symmetry.space_group_name_H-M   'P 1'
#
loop_
_entity.id
_entity.type
_entity.pdbx_description
1 polymer ?
#
loop_
_entity_poly.entity_id
_entity_poly.type
_entity_poly.pdbx_seq_one_letter_code
_entity_poly.pdbx_strand_id
1 'polypeptide(L)'
;MSKYKVIHTFALTNKRLMRKLERYSSKGWHFKKFLGFLILLEKGERTDYKYELVYDKKFDAEREDFYKFNEWEVVRNGIFWQILRGAPTATTLYTDNLSEEYMWLYRIRFNAKIMLGCFLIALVAHIINEFLMASEVIDFILGMFFGFGLGLGVVNIAFFIKYLFLKRRKDWIYEV
;
A
#
# COMPACT_ATOMS: atom_id res chain seq x y z
N MET A 1 29.82 11.21 -12.13
CA MET A 1 29.01 10.96 -10.91
C MET A 1 27.66 10.42 -11.31
N SER A 2 27.16 9.35 -10.66
CA SER A 2 25.86 8.76 -10.99
C SER A 2 24.72 9.74 -10.71
N LYS A 3 23.82 9.91 -11.68
CA LYS A 3 22.62 10.77 -11.57
C LYS A 3 21.51 10.09 -10.77
N TYR A 4 21.54 8.76 -10.69
CA TYR A 4 20.49 7.94 -10.08
C TYR A 4 21.06 6.96 -9.07
N LYS A 5 20.27 6.64 -8.06
CA LYS A 5 20.55 5.63 -7.04
C LYS A 5 19.32 4.75 -6.83
N VAL A 6 19.51 3.46 -6.68
CA VAL A 6 18.42 2.50 -6.41
C VAL A 6 18.53 2.00 -4.98
N ILE A 7 17.41 1.94 -4.28
CA ILE A 7 17.30 1.40 -2.91
C ILE A 7 16.18 0.37 -2.83
N HIS A 8 16.33 -0.62 -1.96
CA HIS A 8 15.33 -1.64 -1.70
C HIS A 8 14.28 -1.16 -0.70
N THR A 9 13.01 -1.53 -0.96
CA THR A 9 11.89 -1.29 -0.03
C THR A 9 11.50 -2.54 0.76
N PHE A 10 12.13 -3.68 0.44
CA PHE A 10 11.76 -4.97 1.02
C PHE A 10 11.80 -4.95 2.55
N ALA A 11 10.75 -5.50 3.17
CA ALA A 11 10.57 -5.58 4.63
C ALA A 11 10.55 -4.24 5.39
N LEU A 12 10.43 -3.09 4.72
CA LEU A 12 10.28 -1.81 5.40
C LEU A 12 8.80 -1.53 5.71
N THR A 13 8.52 -1.17 6.96
CA THR A 13 7.24 -0.54 7.28
C THR A 13 7.16 0.85 6.66
N ASN A 14 5.94 1.35 6.40
CA ASN A 14 5.74 2.68 5.81
C ASN A 14 6.53 3.76 6.56
N LYS A 15 6.47 3.77 7.88
CA LYS A 15 7.21 4.71 8.74
C LYS A 15 8.73 4.61 8.58
N ARG A 16 9.27 3.38 8.46
CA ARG A 16 10.71 3.17 8.21
C ARG A 16 11.12 3.61 6.82
N LEU A 17 10.24 3.42 5.84
CA LEU A 17 10.47 3.86 4.47
C LEU A 17 10.52 5.39 4.39
N MET A 18 9.57 6.11 4.99
CA MET A 18 9.57 7.58 5.01
C MET A 18 10.85 8.11 5.66
N ARG A 19 11.21 7.63 6.84
CA ARG A 19 12.49 8.01 7.51
C ARG A 19 13.72 7.68 6.66
N LYS A 20 13.69 6.62 5.85
CA LYS A 20 14.78 6.29 4.94
C LYS A 20 14.87 7.30 3.80
N LEU A 21 13.74 7.74 3.24
CA LEU A 21 13.70 8.78 2.22
C LEU A 21 14.23 10.12 2.77
N GLU A 22 13.84 10.51 3.98
CA GLU A 22 14.35 11.70 4.67
C GLU A 22 15.87 11.67 4.79
N ARG A 23 16.44 10.55 5.26
CA ARG A 23 17.91 10.39 5.38
C ARG A 23 18.62 10.44 4.03
N TYR A 24 17.98 10.01 2.94
CA TYR A 24 18.56 10.12 1.61
C TYR A 24 18.46 11.54 1.09
N SER A 25 17.38 12.25 1.38
CA SER A 25 17.15 13.63 1.00
C SER A 25 18.20 14.56 1.62
N SER A 26 18.53 14.38 2.89
CA SER A 26 19.61 15.14 3.56
C SER A 26 21.00 14.90 2.95
N LYS A 27 21.16 13.82 2.15
CA LYS A 27 22.37 13.50 1.39
C LYS A 27 22.28 13.94 -0.10
N GLY A 28 21.20 14.64 -0.48
CA GLY A 28 20.96 15.07 -1.85
C GLY A 28 20.42 13.97 -2.78
N TRP A 29 19.70 12.98 -2.22
CA TRP A 29 19.04 11.94 -3.00
C TRP A 29 17.54 11.96 -2.77
N HIS A 30 16.79 12.40 -3.78
CA HIS A 30 15.33 12.60 -3.67
C HIS A 30 14.57 11.47 -4.34
N PHE A 31 13.40 11.17 -3.81
CA PHE A 31 12.49 10.20 -4.38
C PHE A 31 12.10 10.60 -5.82
N LYS A 32 12.23 9.68 -6.76
CA LYS A 32 11.78 9.86 -8.15
C LYS A 32 10.62 8.96 -8.52
N LYS A 33 10.77 7.64 -8.35
CA LYS A 33 9.70 6.67 -8.65
C LYS A 33 9.94 5.31 -8.03
N PHE A 34 8.86 4.52 -7.94
CA PHE A 34 8.96 3.10 -7.64
C PHE A 34 9.25 2.27 -8.89
N LEU A 35 10.02 1.22 -8.71
CA LEU A 35 10.30 0.17 -9.68
C LEU A 35 10.04 -1.19 -9.00
N GLY A 36 8.75 -1.53 -8.84
CA GLY A 36 8.34 -2.69 -8.04
C GLY A 36 8.76 -2.56 -6.58
N PHE A 37 9.65 -3.44 -6.12
CA PHE A 37 10.21 -3.42 -4.75
C PHE A 37 11.43 -2.51 -4.59
N LEU A 38 11.76 -1.73 -5.60
CA LEU A 38 12.88 -0.80 -5.61
C LEU A 38 12.36 0.63 -5.69
N ILE A 39 13.15 1.56 -5.16
CA ILE A 39 12.95 3.00 -5.33
C ILE A 39 14.14 3.56 -6.11
N LEU A 40 13.82 4.31 -7.15
CA LEU A 40 14.76 5.13 -7.86
C LEU A 40 14.82 6.49 -7.19
N LEU A 41 16.01 6.89 -6.78
CA LEU A 41 16.33 8.22 -6.28
C LEU A 41 17.10 8.99 -7.35
N GLU A 42 16.86 10.29 -7.43
CA GLU A 42 17.58 11.23 -8.29
C GLU A 42 18.45 12.16 -7.45
N LYS A 43 19.63 12.48 -7.96
CA LYS A 43 20.55 13.39 -7.29
C LYS A 43 20.07 14.84 -7.44
N GLY A 44 20.03 15.57 -6.35
CA GLY A 44 19.67 16.98 -6.25
C GLY A 44 20.46 17.67 -5.15
N GLU A 45 20.01 18.83 -4.71
CA GLU A 45 20.58 19.57 -3.60
C GLU A 45 20.31 18.86 -2.28
N ARG A 46 21.20 19.03 -1.31
CA ARG A 46 21.00 18.51 0.04
C ARG A 46 19.91 19.30 0.73
N THR A 47 18.80 18.63 1.03
CA THR A 47 17.64 19.29 1.67
C THR A 47 17.04 18.32 2.67
N ASP A 48 16.72 18.80 3.86
CA ASP A 48 16.10 18.01 4.92
C ASP A 48 14.57 17.94 4.71
N TYR A 49 14.17 17.41 3.54
CA TYR A 49 12.76 17.19 3.27
C TYR A 49 12.16 16.17 4.23
N LYS A 50 10.93 16.45 4.65
CA LYS A 50 10.07 15.49 5.34
C LYS A 50 9.35 14.63 4.30
N TYR A 51 9.12 13.37 4.63
CA TYR A 51 8.32 12.48 3.79
C TYR A 51 7.20 11.87 4.60
N GLU A 52 6.00 11.86 4.04
CA GLU A 52 4.83 11.26 4.66
C GLU A 52 4.03 10.42 3.68
N LEU A 53 3.47 9.32 4.18
CA LEU A 53 2.57 8.46 3.42
C LEU A 53 1.16 8.71 3.93
N VAL A 54 0.34 9.29 3.07
CA VAL A 54 -1.06 9.58 3.36
C VAL A 54 -1.95 8.60 2.62
N TYR A 55 -3.03 8.18 3.26
CA TYR A 55 -4.06 7.35 2.65
C TYR A 55 -5.28 8.20 2.38
N ASP A 56 -5.49 8.54 1.11
CA ASP A 56 -6.66 9.27 0.68
C ASP A 56 -7.37 8.51 -0.44
N LYS A 57 -8.67 8.27 -0.26
CA LYS A 57 -9.50 7.55 -1.21
C LYS A 57 -9.92 8.43 -2.39
N LYS A 58 -10.01 9.73 -2.16
CA LYS A 58 -10.35 10.74 -3.17
C LYS A 58 -9.21 11.76 -3.22
N PHE A 59 -8.20 11.46 -4.00
CA PHE A 59 -7.22 12.45 -4.32
C PHE A 59 -7.71 13.27 -5.50
N ASP A 60 -8.25 14.44 -5.22
CA ASP A 60 -8.73 15.44 -6.18
C ASP A 60 -7.91 16.72 -6.10
N ALA A 61 -8.23 17.68 -6.96
CA ALA A 61 -7.53 18.97 -7.03
C ALA A 61 -7.62 19.74 -5.71
N GLU A 62 -8.75 19.70 -5.02
CA GLU A 62 -8.94 20.36 -3.72
C GLU A 62 -7.98 19.80 -2.66
N ARG A 63 -7.79 18.48 -2.64
CA ARG A 63 -6.82 17.83 -1.74
C ARG A 63 -5.38 18.16 -2.10
N GLU A 64 -5.06 18.25 -3.39
CA GLU A 64 -3.74 18.66 -3.82
C GLU A 64 -3.42 20.08 -3.40
N ASP A 65 -4.37 20.99 -3.56
CA ASP A 65 -4.23 22.40 -3.14
C ASP A 65 -4.11 22.51 -1.60
N PHE A 66 -4.86 21.70 -0.84
CA PHE A 66 -4.71 21.63 0.61
C PHE A 66 -3.29 21.21 1.02
N TYR A 67 -2.71 20.23 0.35
CA TYR A 67 -1.33 19.82 0.64
C TYR A 67 -0.33 20.91 0.26
N LYS A 68 -0.47 21.53 -0.89
CA LYS A 68 0.38 22.65 -1.33
C LYS A 68 0.32 23.82 -0.35
N PHE A 69 -0.87 24.18 0.12
CA PHE A 69 -1.05 25.25 1.11
C PHE A 69 -0.29 24.97 2.41
N ASN A 70 -0.16 23.71 2.81
CA ASN A 70 0.58 23.26 3.99
C ASN A 70 2.05 22.93 3.71
N GLU A 71 2.61 23.41 2.61
CA GLU A 71 4.01 23.19 2.19
C GLU A 71 4.35 21.73 1.86
N TRP A 72 3.34 20.95 1.45
CA TRP A 72 3.53 19.58 1.02
C TRP A 72 3.31 19.43 -0.49
N GLU A 73 4.21 18.71 -1.14
CA GLU A 73 4.15 18.37 -2.55
C GLU A 73 3.85 16.87 -2.70
N VAL A 74 2.94 16.51 -3.60
CA VAL A 74 2.63 15.11 -3.92
C VAL A 74 3.69 14.60 -4.90
N VAL A 75 4.63 13.80 -4.40
CA VAL A 75 5.69 13.22 -5.25
C VAL A 75 5.28 11.87 -5.85
N ARG A 76 4.25 11.25 -5.29
CA ARG A 76 3.66 10.04 -5.84
C ARG A 76 2.19 9.94 -5.49
N ASN A 77 1.36 9.80 -6.52
CA ASN A 77 -0.04 9.47 -6.38
C ASN A 77 -0.27 7.99 -6.70
N GLY A 78 -0.71 7.22 -5.73
CA GLY A 78 -1.19 5.84 -5.87
C GLY A 78 -2.72 5.82 -5.82
N ILE A 79 -3.35 4.66 -6.07
CA ILE A 79 -4.81 4.53 -6.12
C ILE A 79 -5.48 4.89 -4.78
N PHE A 80 -4.82 4.61 -3.64
CA PHE A 80 -5.36 4.82 -2.29
C PHE A 80 -4.33 5.39 -1.32
N TRP A 81 -3.18 5.80 -1.82
CA TRP A 81 -2.09 6.32 -1.00
C TRP A 81 -1.26 7.30 -1.80
N GLN A 82 -0.76 8.31 -1.14
CA GLN A 82 0.11 9.33 -1.70
C GLN A 82 1.39 9.40 -0.88
N ILE A 83 2.51 9.61 -1.55
CA ILE A 83 3.74 10.05 -0.89
C ILE A 83 3.83 11.54 -1.06
N LEU A 84 3.90 12.20 0.07
CA LEU A 84 4.10 13.62 0.17
C LEU A 84 5.54 13.92 0.53
N ARG A 85 6.06 15.00 -0.03
CA ARG A 85 7.35 15.60 0.31
C ARG A 85 7.07 17.00 0.83
N GLY A 86 7.44 17.26 2.08
CA GLY A 86 7.29 18.57 2.72
C GLY A 86 8.61 19.30 2.85
N ALA A 87 8.56 20.62 2.84
CA ALA A 87 9.69 21.46 3.23
C ALA A 87 10.11 21.13 4.68
N PRO A 88 11.34 21.47 5.10
CA PRO A 88 11.75 21.28 6.50
C PRO A 88 10.81 21.98 7.51
N THR A 89 10.20 23.09 7.09
CA THR A 89 9.23 23.90 7.84
C THR A 89 7.81 23.36 7.79
N ALA A 90 7.50 22.45 6.85
CA ALA A 90 6.16 21.93 6.64
C ALA A 90 5.57 21.39 7.96
N THR A 91 4.32 21.78 8.22
CA THR A 91 3.57 21.31 9.38
C THR A 91 3.34 19.80 9.29
N THR A 92 3.45 19.09 10.40
CA THR A 92 3.13 17.66 10.45
C THR A 92 1.67 17.46 10.06
N LEU A 93 1.45 16.70 8.99
CA LEU A 93 0.10 16.29 8.65
C LEU A 93 -0.35 15.29 9.72
N TYR A 94 -1.43 15.61 10.41
CA TYR A 94 -2.09 14.64 11.27
C TYR A 94 -2.69 13.56 10.36
N THR A 95 -1.91 12.53 10.08
CA THR A 95 -2.44 11.29 9.53
C THR A 95 -3.16 10.58 10.66
N ASP A 96 -4.44 10.85 10.78
CA ASP A 96 -5.31 10.20 11.76
C ASP A 96 -5.17 8.68 11.66
N ASN A 97 -5.15 8.03 12.82
CA ASN A 97 -5.28 6.56 12.92
C ASN A 97 -6.51 6.03 12.15
N LEU A 98 -7.50 6.87 11.86
CA LEU A 98 -8.64 6.60 11.00
C LEU A 98 -8.23 6.22 9.58
N SER A 99 -7.26 6.92 9.00
CA SER A 99 -6.76 6.64 7.63
C SER A 99 -6.08 5.28 7.56
N GLU A 100 -5.32 4.88 8.59
CA GLU A 100 -4.69 3.56 8.66
C GLU A 100 -5.73 2.45 8.82
N GLU A 101 -6.76 2.66 9.63
CA GLU A 101 -7.88 1.73 9.83
C GLU A 101 -8.66 1.51 8.53
N TYR A 102 -9.04 2.59 7.83
CA TYR A 102 -9.72 2.51 6.53
C TYR A 102 -8.89 1.77 5.48
N MET A 103 -7.58 1.97 5.46
CA MET A 103 -6.67 1.25 4.56
C MET A 103 -6.73 -0.26 4.81
N TRP A 104 -6.69 -0.70 6.09
CA TRP A 104 -6.75 -2.12 6.40
C TRP A 104 -8.08 -2.74 6.02
N LEU A 105 -9.19 -2.07 6.30
CA LEU A 105 -10.53 -2.49 5.87
C LEU A 105 -10.63 -2.58 4.35
N TYR A 106 -10.06 -1.61 3.65
CA TYR A 106 -10.05 -1.65 2.19
C TYR A 106 -9.27 -2.86 1.66
N ARG A 107 -8.07 -3.12 2.19
CA ARG A 107 -7.26 -4.29 1.80
C ARG A 107 -8.00 -5.60 2.04
N ILE A 108 -8.63 -5.73 3.20
CA ILE A 108 -9.45 -6.90 3.55
C ILE A 108 -10.57 -7.10 2.54
N ARG A 109 -11.33 -6.03 2.25
CA ARG A 109 -12.43 -6.08 1.27
C ARG A 109 -11.96 -6.37 -0.15
N PHE A 110 -10.85 -5.78 -0.55
CA PHE A 110 -10.27 -6.02 -1.88
C PHE A 110 -9.80 -7.47 -2.05
N ASN A 111 -9.05 -7.99 -1.09
CA ASN A 111 -8.62 -9.40 -1.10
C ASN A 111 -9.80 -10.36 -1.04
N ALA A 112 -10.85 -10.05 -0.25
CA ALA A 112 -12.06 -10.87 -0.18
C ALA A 112 -12.78 -10.94 -1.54
N LYS A 113 -12.82 -9.83 -2.29
CA LYS A 113 -13.40 -9.83 -3.66
C LYS A 113 -12.59 -10.68 -4.63
N ILE A 114 -11.26 -10.60 -4.58
CA ILE A 114 -10.39 -11.45 -5.42
C ILE A 114 -10.56 -12.92 -5.05
N MET A 115 -10.55 -13.24 -3.75
CA MET A 115 -10.77 -14.59 -3.25
C MET A 115 -12.10 -15.17 -3.73
N LEU A 116 -13.18 -14.38 -3.63
CA LEU A 116 -14.50 -14.78 -4.15
C LEU A 116 -14.46 -15.02 -5.66
N GLY A 117 -13.81 -14.17 -6.42
CA GLY A 117 -13.60 -14.35 -7.86
C GLY A 117 -12.86 -15.65 -8.18
N CYS A 118 -11.80 -15.96 -7.44
CA CYS A 118 -11.05 -17.21 -7.61
C CYS A 118 -11.91 -18.45 -7.34
N PHE A 119 -12.73 -18.42 -6.27
CA PHE A 119 -13.63 -19.53 -5.97
C PHE A 119 -14.75 -19.68 -7.02
N LEU A 120 -15.28 -18.56 -7.55
CA LEU A 120 -16.26 -18.62 -8.65
C LEU A 120 -15.65 -19.24 -9.93
N ILE A 121 -14.42 -18.86 -10.28
CA ILE A 121 -13.72 -19.45 -11.42
C ILE A 121 -13.48 -20.95 -11.17
N ALA A 122 -13.04 -21.34 -9.98
CA ALA A 122 -12.86 -22.74 -9.63
C ALA A 122 -14.18 -23.52 -9.70
N LEU A 123 -15.28 -22.94 -9.22
CA LEU A 123 -16.61 -23.56 -9.29
C LEU A 123 -17.07 -23.76 -10.74
N VAL A 124 -16.91 -22.74 -11.60
CA VAL A 124 -17.27 -22.83 -13.00
C VAL A 124 -16.40 -23.89 -13.70
N ALA A 125 -15.09 -23.90 -13.45
CA ALA A 125 -14.18 -24.92 -13.97
C ALA A 125 -14.60 -26.33 -13.54
N HIS A 126 -14.99 -26.49 -12.27
CA HIS A 126 -15.48 -27.79 -11.76
C HIS A 126 -16.76 -28.24 -12.49
N ILE A 127 -17.73 -27.34 -12.65
CA ILE A 127 -18.98 -27.66 -13.39
C ILE A 127 -18.67 -28.06 -14.84
N ILE A 128 -17.78 -27.32 -15.51
CA ILE A 128 -17.38 -27.65 -16.88
C ILE A 128 -16.72 -29.03 -16.96
N ASN A 129 -15.86 -29.34 -15.97
CA ASN A 129 -15.16 -30.63 -15.92
C ASN A 129 -16.13 -31.82 -15.77
N GLU A 130 -17.16 -31.69 -14.98
CA GLU A 130 -18.20 -32.70 -14.79
C GLU A 130 -19.01 -32.94 -16.08
N PHE A 131 -19.27 -31.89 -16.87
CA PHE A 131 -20.08 -31.98 -18.08
C PHE A 131 -19.30 -32.38 -19.34
N LEU A 132 -18.00 -32.09 -19.45
CA LEU A 132 -17.22 -32.21 -20.67
C LEU A 132 -16.19 -33.35 -20.63
N MET A 133 -16.29 -34.29 -19.67
CA MET A 133 -15.32 -35.39 -19.50
C MET A 133 -13.85 -34.94 -19.39
N ALA A 134 -13.50 -34.54 -18.18
CA ALA A 134 -12.17 -34.45 -17.59
C ALA A 134 -10.98 -34.24 -18.51
N SER A 135 -10.45 -33.03 -18.56
CA SER A 135 -9.07 -32.82 -19.00
C SER A 135 -8.18 -32.47 -17.80
N GLU A 136 -6.98 -33.06 -17.72
CA GLU A 136 -5.97 -32.76 -16.69
C GLU A 136 -5.69 -31.26 -16.61
N VAL A 137 -5.86 -30.52 -17.70
CA VAL A 137 -5.70 -29.07 -17.76
C VAL A 137 -6.76 -28.35 -16.91
N ILE A 138 -8.01 -28.82 -16.93
CA ILE A 138 -9.09 -28.23 -16.14
C ILE A 138 -8.85 -28.49 -14.65
N ASP A 139 -8.42 -29.69 -14.28
CA ASP A 139 -8.07 -30.05 -12.89
C ASP A 139 -6.90 -29.20 -12.38
N PHE A 140 -5.89 -28.96 -13.19
CA PHE A 140 -4.79 -28.06 -12.86
C PHE A 140 -5.27 -26.62 -12.62
N ILE A 141 -6.11 -26.08 -13.50
CA ILE A 141 -6.69 -24.74 -13.37
C ILE A 141 -7.51 -24.65 -12.08
N LEU A 142 -8.34 -25.65 -11.81
CA LEU A 142 -9.16 -25.74 -10.60
C LEU A 142 -8.30 -25.71 -9.34
N GLY A 143 -7.27 -26.57 -9.28
CA GLY A 143 -6.32 -26.60 -8.17
C GLY A 143 -5.58 -25.28 -7.98
N MET A 144 -5.17 -24.64 -9.06
CA MET A 144 -4.46 -23.35 -9.01
C MET A 144 -5.35 -22.24 -8.43
N PHE A 145 -6.57 -22.06 -8.94
CA PHE A 145 -7.46 -20.99 -8.44
C PHE A 145 -7.97 -21.28 -7.04
N PHE A 146 -8.24 -22.53 -6.69
CA PHE A 146 -8.64 -22.92 -5.35
C PHE A 146 -7.51 -22.69 -4.34
N GLY A 147 -6.30 -23.14 -4.65
CA GLY A 147 -5.12 -22.94 -3.80
C GLY A 147 -4.77 -21.46 -3.61
N PHE A 148 -4.85 -20.67 -4.69
CA PHE A 148 -4.63 -19.21 -4.60
C PHE A 148 -5.70 -18.52 -3.76
N GLY A 149 -6.97 -18.92 -3.90
CA GLY A 149 -8.08 -18.43 -3.08
C GLY A 149 -7.87 -18.71 -1.58
N LEU A 150 -7.44 -19.92 -1.22
CA LEU A 150 -7.10 -20.29 0.16
C LEU A 150 -5.92 -19.47 0.69
N GLY A 151 -4.87 -19.29 -0.11
CA GLY A 151 -3.71 -18.45 0.27
C GLY A 151 -4.11 -17.01 0.58
N LEU A 152 -4.97 -16.41 -0.25
CA LEU A 152 -5.54 -15.08 0.02
C LEU A 152 -6.40 -15.06 1.28
N GLY A 153 -7.10 -16.15 1.60
CA GLY A 153 -7.87 -16.29 2.84
C GLY A 153 -6.97 -16.19 4.08
N VAL A 154 -5.84 -16.89 4.10
CA VAL A 154 -4.86 -16.82 5.19
C VAL A 154 -4.31 -15.40 5.35
N VAL A 155 -3.93 -14.74 4.24
CA VAL A 155 -3.47 -13.34 4.26
C VAL A 155 -4.55 -12.41 4.80
N ASN A 156 -5.80 -12.64 4.43
CA ASN A 156 -6.92 -11.83 4.89
C ASN A 156 -7.17 -11.97 6.40
N ILE A 157 -7.02 -13.17 6.94
CA ILE A 157 -7.08 -13.41 8.39
C ILE A 157 -5.98 -12.61 9.11
N ALA A 158 -4.74 -12.64 8.61
CA ALA A 158 -3.65 -11.88 9.18
C ALA A 158 -3.91 -10.35 9.16
N PHE A 159 -4.48 -9.84 8.07
CA PHE A 159 -4.88 -8.43 7.95
C PHE A 159 -6.02 -8.08 8.91
N PHE A 160 -6.99 -8.98 9.09
CA PHE A 160 -8.10 -8.79 10.01
C PHE A 160 -7.62 -8.76 11.47
N ILE A 161 -6.74 -9.66 11.85
CA ILE A 161 -6.11 -9.66 13.18
C ILE A 161 -5.40 -8.32 13.42
N LYS A 162 -4.59 -7.85 12.45
CA LYS A 162 -3.90 -6.57 12.57
C LYS A 162 -4.88 -5.39 12.68
N TYR A 163 -5.96 -5.40 11.91
CA TYR A 163 -7.05 -4.42 12.01
C TYR A 163 -7.66 -4.38 13.42
N LEU A 164 -7.96 -5.55 14.00
CA LEU A 164 -8.52 -5.65 15.35
C LEU A 164 -7.57 -5.09 16.42
N PHE A 165 -6.26 -5.36 16.29
CA PHE A 165 -5.25 -4.77 17.19
C PHE A 165 -5.20 -3.25 17.09
N LEU A 166 -5.27 -2.69 15.89
CA LEU A 166 -5.29 -1.24 15.69
C LEU A 166 -6.55 -0.61 16.28
N LYS A 167 -7.71 -1.22 16.05
CA LYS A 167 -9.00 -0.78 16.59
C LYS A 167 -8.99 -0.79 18.13
N ARG A 168 -8.56 -1.90 18.74
CA ARG A 168 -8.49 -2.04 20.22
C ARG A 168 -7.54 -1.03 20.86
N ARG A 169 -6.43 -0.69 20.20
CA ARG A 169 -5.50 0.32 20.69
C ARG A 169 -6.10 1.73 20.72
N LYS A 170 -7.10 1.99 19.92
CA LYS A 170 -7.82 3.27 19.84
C LYS A 170 -8.75 3.46 21.03
N ASP A 171 -9.48 2.40 21.38
CA ASP A 171 -10.45 2.44 22.48
C ASP A 171 -9.76 2.84 23.80
N TRP A 172 -8.51 2.39 24.03
CA TRP A 172 -7.71 2.75 25.21
C TRP A 172 -7.24 4.23 25.27
N ILE A 173 -7.18 4.94 24.13
CA ILE A 173 -6.71 6.33 24.08
C ILE A 173 -7.87 7.30 24.35
N TYR A 174 -9.12 6.90 24.16
CA TYR A 174 -10.29 7.73 24.37
C TYR A 174 -10.99 7.47 25.72
N GLU A 175 -10.53 6.48 26.50
CA GLU A 175 -11.03 6.20 27.86
C GLU A 175 -10.20 6.87 28.97
N VAL A 176 -9.20 7.68 28.62
CA VAL A 176 -8.36 8.50 29.52
C VAL A 176 -8.60 9.98 29.24
#